data_1d9486e09f1cdc8a1162986ac45098f3
#
_entry.id   1d9486e09f1cdc8a1162986ac45098f3
#
_cell.length_a   1.000
_cell.length_b   1.000
_cell.length_c   1.000
_cell.angle_alpha   90.00
_cell.angle_beta   90.00
_cell.angle_gamma   90.00
#
_symmetry.space_group_name_H-M   'P 1'
#
loop_
_entity.id
_entity.type
_entity.pdbx_description
1 polymer ?
#
loop_
_entity_poly.entity_id
_entity_poly.type
_entity_poly.pdbx_seq_one_letter_code
_entity_poly.pdbx_strand_id
1 'polypeptide(L)'
;MVETYKQIDIYLYDPTTKEFLYKGISDKNPLNPDEPIIPACATTVMPPEFTKGYAIVWAGNKWKKLEDHRGETYYNTTTESKEVINFLGGIPDIYVSTDSVRANKPDGDYWEYDSNTDQWVANVLEYKKHLITDLIPNEWNAKFAKEFEFNGFYYLPSWKTLYNEIYTMLRDDIRENYRLRDNHSQYNVVDKNSMKLIISCMSDIVDKIYLDKQDLYDYLLKQNDYNKLVKAYETWLKK
;
A
#
# COMPACT_ATOMS: atom_id res chain seq x y z
N MET A 1 -30.72 -37.79 -61.68
CA MET A 1 -29.27 -37.59 -61.41
C MET A 1 -29.16 -36.88 -60.07
N VAL A 2 -28.36 -37.42 -59.16
CA VAL A 2 -28.11 -36.75 -57.91
C VAL A 2 -27.08 -35.64 -58.19
N GLU A 3 -27.46 -34.39 -58.04
CA GLU A 3 -26.53 -33.26 -58.18
C GLU A 3 -25.41 -33.38 -57.10
N THR A 4 -24.18 -33.50 -57.55
CA THR A 4 -23.04 -33.61 -56.69
C THR A 4 -22.45 -32.22 -56.51
N TYR A 5 -22.60 -31.63 -55.30
CA TYR A 5 -22.07 -30.32 -54.97
C TYR A 5 -20.62 -30.46 -54.42
N LYS A 6 -19.73 -29.61 -54.90
CA LYS A 6 -18.37 -29.50 -54.36
C LYS A 6 -18.41 -28.85 -53.00
N GLN A 7 -17.81 -29.50 -52.03
CA GLN A 7 -17.61 -28.96 -50.68
C GLN A 7 -16.12 -29.10 -50.32
N ILE A 8 -15.61 -28.13 -49.60
CA ILE A 8 -14.21 -28.10 -49.19
C ILE A 8 -14.11 -27.80 -47.70
N ASP A 9 -12.99 -28.14 -47.12
CA ASP A 9 -12.67 -27.79 -45.75
C ASP A 9 -12.56 -26.27 -45.61
N ILE A 10 -13.19 -25.73 -44.61
CA ILE A 10 -13.08 -24.33 -44.22
C ILE A 10 -12.72 -24.22 -42.72
N TYR A 11 -12.11 -23.13 -42.36
CA TYR A 11 -11.64 -22.85 -41.00
C TYR A 11 -12.24 -21.55 -40.53
N LEU A 12 -13.11 -21.62 -39.53
CA LEU A 12 -13.85 -20.49 -39.00
C LEU A 12 -13.07 -19.78 -37.93
N TYR A 13 -13.25 -18.47 -37.86
CA TYR A 13 -12.64 -17.63 -36.84
C TYR A 13 -13.66 -16.65 -36.26
N ASP A 14 -13.42 -16.21 -35.03
CA ASP A 14 -14.28 -15.23 -34.37
C ASP A 14 -14.28 -13.90 -35.12
N PRO A 15 -15.45 -13.29 -35.36
CA PRO A 15 -15.55 -12.05 -36.14
C PRO A 15 -14.87 -10.86 -35.51
N THR A 16 -14.68 -10.85 -34.19
CA THR A 16 -14.08 -9.77 -33.39
C THR A 16 -12.62 -10.04 -33.10
N THR A 17 -12.32 -11.16 -32.44
CA THR A 17 -10.95 -11.51 -31.98
C THR A 17 -10.11 -12.14 -33.08
N LYS A 18 -10.76 -12.63 -34.17
CA LYS A 18 -10.14 -13.39 -35.28
C LYS A 18 -9.49 -14.71 -34.83
N GLU A 19 -9.74 -15.16 -33.62
CA GLU A 19 -9.23 -16.43 -33.12
C GLU A 19 -9.88 -17.61 -33.86
N PHE A 20 -9.08 -18.63 -34.13
CA PHE A 20 -9.58 -19.87 -34.73
C PHE A 20 -10.64 -20.53 -33.82
N LEU A 21 -11.77 -20.87 -34.36
CA LEU A 21 -12.86 -21.53 -33.64
C LEU A 21 -12.87 -23.05 -33.89
N TYR A 22 -13.12 -23.41 -35.16
CA TYR A 22 -13.19 -24.82 -35.54
C TYR A 22 -13.06 -25.01 -37.06
N LYS A 23 -12.84 -26.24 -37.46
CA LYS A 23 -12.87 -26.69 -38.84
C LYS A 23 -14.32 -27.05 -39.23
N GLY A 24 -14.78 -26.55 -40.33
CA GLY A 24 -16.08 -26.87 -40.91
C GLY A 24 -15.97 -27.33 -42.38
N ILE A 25 -17.11 -27.45 -43.02
CA ILE A 25 -17.24 -27.74 -44.46
C ILE A 25 -18.01 -26.59 -45.07
N SER A 26 -17.62 -26.15 -46.27
CA SER A 26 -18.24 -25.07 -47.00
C SER A 26 -19.71 -25.38 -47.30
N ASP A 27 -20.53 -24.33 -47.48
CA ASP A 27 -21.91 -24.49 -47.92
C ASP A 27 -22.02 -24.91 -49.39
N LYS A 28 -23.10 -25.63 -49.71
CA LYS A 28 -23.44 -25.97 -51.06
C LYS A 28 -23.90 -24.72 -51.83
N ASN A 29 -23.44 -24.57 -53.06
CA ASN A 29 -23.89 -23.49 -53.92
C ASN A 29 -24.91 -24.02 -54.96
N PRO A 30 -26.22 -23.78 -54.79
CA PRO A 30 -27.24 -24.24 -55.69
C PRO A 30 -27.16 -23.61 -57.08
N LEU A 31 -26.54 -22.44 -57.24
CA LEU A 31 -26.38 -21.71 -58.47
C LEU A 31 -25.15 -22.12 -59.26
N ASN A 32 -24.12 -22.63 -58.58
CA ASN A 32 -22.90 -23.12 -59.20
C ASN A 32 -22.36 -24.31 -58.39
N PRO A 33 -22.68 -25.56 -58.73
CA PRO A 33 -22.30 -26.76 -58.00
C PRO A 33 -20.79 -26.94 -57.83
N ASP A 34 -19.98 -26.38 -58.72
CA ASP A 34 -18.49 -26.50 -58.69
C ASP A 34 -17.81 -25.44 -57.80
N GLU A 35 -18.55 -24.43 -57.38
CA GLU A 35 -18.00 -23.31 -56.58
C GLU A 35 -18.68 -23.24 -55.21
N PRO A 36 -18.04 -23.75 -54.15
CA PRO A 36 -18.61 -23.77 -52.83
C PRO A 36 -18.72 -22.35 -52.21
N ILE A 37 -19.75 -22.13 -51.41
CA ILE A 37 -19.91 -20.86 -50.66
C ILE A 37 -19.05 -20.92 -49.40
N ILE A 38 -18.17 -19.93 -49.26
CA ILE A 38 -17.38 -19.72 -48.03
C ILE A 38 -18.07 -18.68 -47.19
N PRO A 39 -18.52 -19.01 -45.98
CA PRO A 39 -19.16 -18.06 -45.07
C PRO A 39 -18.23 -16.89 -44.68
N ALA A 40 -18.84 -15.78 -44.27
CA ALA A 40 -18.10 -14.71 -43.62
C ALA A 40 -17.35 -15.26 -42.36
N CYS A 41 -16.18 -14.75 -42.11
CA CYS A 41 -15.31 -15.22 -40.98
C CYS A 41 -14.87 -16.68 -41.14
N ALA A 42 -14.73 -17.16 -42.39
CA ALA A 42 -14.12 -18.44 -42.72
C ALA A 42 -13.03 -18.26 -43.78
N THR A 43 -12.09 -19.19 -43.81
CA THR A 43 -11.00 -19.25 -44.79
C THR A 43 -10.73 -20.71 -45.21
N THR A 44 -10.18 -20.90 -46.40
CA THR A 44 -9.72 -22.21 -46.87
C THR A 44 -8.29 -22.52 -46.46
N VAL A 45 -7.59 -21.54 -45.88
CA VAL A 45 -6.21 -21.71 -45.43
C VAL A 45 -6.21 -22.50 -44.11
N MET A 46 -5.53 -23.63 -44.13
CA MET A 46 -5.41 -24.50 -42.96
C MET A 46 -4.62 -23.78 -41.82
N PRO A 47 -5.14 -23.74 -40.59
CA PRO A 47 -4.41 -23.18 -39.45
C PRO A 47 -3.20 -24.08 -39.11
N PRO A 48 -2.14 -23.50 -38.49
CA PRO A 48 -1.05 -24.29 -37.96
C PRO A 48 -1.52 -25.14 -36.78
N GLU A 49 -0.72 -26.13 -36.40
CA GLU A 49 -0.99 -26.95 -35.23
C GLU A 49 -1.06 -26.13 -33.94
N PHE A 50 -1.99 -26.50 -33.06
CA PHE A 50 -2.13 -25.89 -31.76
C PHE A 50 -0.84 -26.06 -30.93
N THR A 51 -0.44 -25.00 -30.26
CA THR A 51 0.70 -24.97 -29.34
C THR A 51 0.22 -24.38 -28.02
N LYS A 52 0.48 -25.05 -26.92
CA LYS A 52 0.12 -24.54 -25.59
C LYS A 52 0.76 -23.17 -25.35
N GLY A 53 0.00 -22.21 -24.80
CA GLY A 53 0.44 -20.84 -24.56
C GLY A 53 0.37 -19.93 -25.79
N TYR A 54 -0.31 -20.38 -26.88
CA TYR A 54 -0.51 -19.58 -28.08
C TYR A 54 -1.95 -19.67 -28.56
N ALA A 55 -2.51 -18.54 -28.97
CA ALA A 55 -3.73 -18.45 -29.73
C ALA A 55 -3.42 -18.41 -31.23
N ILE A 56 -4.29 -19.01 -32.05
CA ILE A 56 -4.20 -18.98 -33.52
C ILE A 56 -5.15 -17.93 -34.02
N VAL A 57 -4.65 -16.89 -34.66
CA VAL A 57 -5.42 -15.69 -35.08
C VAL A 57 -5.32 -15.47 -36.57
N TRP A 58 -6.47 -15.20 -37.24
CA TRP A 58 -6.53 -14.88 -38.67
C TRP A 58 -6.09 -13.43 -38.94
N ALA A 59 -5.05 -13.25 -39.73
CA ALA A 59 -4.51 -11.93 -40.09
C ALA A 59 -4.93 -11.44 -41.49
N GLY A 60 -6.08 -11.90 -41.96
CA GLY A 60 -6.66 -11.51 -43.27
C GLY A 60 -6.21 -12.37 -44.44
N ASN A 61 -4.99 -12.85 -44.48
CA ASN A 61 -4.43 -13.69 -45.54
C ASN A 61 -3.69 -14.92 -45.05
N LYS A 62 -3.37 -15.00 -43.76
CA LYS A 62 -2.68 -16.11 -43.11
C LYS A 62 -2.98 -16.17 -41.62
N TRP A 63 -2.78 -17.34 -41.06
CA TRP A 63 -2.83 -17.53 -39.62
C TRP A 63 -1.52 -17.06 -38.95
N LYS A 64 -1.66 -16.49 -37.77
CA LYS A 64 -0.54 -16.16 -36.87
C LYS A 64 -0.75 -16.83 -35.54
N LYS A 65 0.33 -17.25 -34.90
CA LYS A 65 0.35 -17.64 -33.49
C LYS A 65 0.71 -16.41 -32.67
N LEU A 66 -0.13 -16.06 -31.72
CA LEU A 66 0.13 -15.00 -30.72
C LEU A 66 0.27 -15.66 -29.36
N GLU A 67 1.15 -15.17 -28.53
CA GLU A 67 1.26 -15.62 -27.15
C GLU A 67 -0.08 -15.40 -26.42
N ASP A 68 -0.46 -16.36 -25.59
CA ASP A 68 -1.72 -16.31 -24.83
C ASP A 68 -1.42 -16.49 -23.36
N HIS A 69 -1.32 -15.36 -22.69
CA HIS A 69 -1.11 -15.22 -21.23
C HIS A 69 -2.40 -14.90 -20.49
N ARG A 70 -3.56 -14.96 -21.16
CA ARG A 70 -4.84 -14.67 -20.53
C ARG A 70 -5.13 -15.58 -19.35
N GLY A 71 -5.54 -14.98 -18.24
CA GLY A 71 -5.75 -15.69 -16.97
C GLY A 71 -4.51 -15.79 -16.10
N GLU A 72 -3.32 -15.49 -16.61
CA GLU A 72 -2.10 -15.39 -15.79
C GLU A 72 -2.06 -14.08 -15.03
N THR A 73 -1.48 -14.10 -13.83
CA THR A 73 -1.35 -12.91 -12.98
C THR A 73 0.06 -12.37 -13.05
N TYR A 74 0.17 -11.08 -13.38
CA TYR A 74 1.42 -10.32 -13.40
C TYR A 74 1.33 -9.11 -12.46
N TYR A 75 2.46 -8.56 -12.09
CA TYR A 75 2.54 -7.30 -11.35
C TYR A 75 2.72 -6.15 -12.34
N ASN A 76 1.77 -5.21 -12.33
CA ASN A 76 1.85 -3.99 -13.14
C ASN A 76 2.67 -2.94 -12.38
N THR A 77 3.80 -2.55 -12.95
CA THR A 77 4.77 -1.63 -12.32
C THR A 77 4.31 -0.17 -12.35
N THR A 78 3.26 0.15 -13.09
CA THR A 78 2.67 1.50 -13.16
C THR A 78 1.57 1.69 -12.13
N THR A 79 0.69 0.68 -11.98
CA THR A 79 -0.40 0.71 -10.98
C THR A 79 0.04 0.17 -9.62
N GLU A 80 1.26 -0.38 -9.55
CA GLU A 80 1.82 -1.07 -8.38
C GLU A 80 0.89 -2.14 -7.80
N SER A 81 0.23 -2.90 -8.68
CA SER A 81 -0.76 -3.90 -8.30
C SER A 81 -0.65 -5.18 -9.14
N LYS A 82 -1.20 -6.28 -8.59
CA LYS A 82 -1.34 -7.54 -9.34
C LYS A 82 -2.56 -7.46 -10.25
N GLU A 83 -2.35 -7.77 -11.52
CA GLU A 83 -3.40 -7.74 -12.55
C GLU A 83 -3.45 -9.06 -13.31
N VAL A 84 -4.64 -9.47 -13.71
CA VAL A 84 -4.84 -10.63 -14.56
C VAL A 84 -4.81 -10.19 -16.02
N ILE A 85 -3.95 -10.82 -16.82
CA ILE A 85 -3.86 -10.54 -18.26
C ILE A 85 -5.14 -10.97 -18.95
N ASN A 86 -5.68 -10.09 -19.79
CA ASN A 86 -6.94 -10.29 -20.53
C ASN A 86 -6.81 -10.06 -22.05
N PHE A 87 -5.59 -9.88 -22.56
CA PHE A 87 -5.28 -9.64 -23.97
C PHE A 87 -4.37 -10.73 -24.54
N LEU A 88 -4.29 -10.80 -25.87
CA LEU A 88 -3.38 -11.67 -26.63
C LEU A 88 -2.13 -10.92 -27.05
N GLY A 89 -1.03 -11.64 -27.14
CA GLY A 89 0.30 -11.13 -27.55
C GLY A 89 1.31 -11.16 -26.42
N GLY A 90 2.51 -10.69 -26.70
CA GLY A 90 3.59 -10.64 -25.71
C GLY A 90 3.25 -9.71 -24.54
N ILE A 91 3.78 -10.02 -23.39
CA ILE A 91 3.60 -9.23 -22.16
C ILE A 91 4.39 -7.92 -22.29
N PRO A 92 3.74 -6.72 -22.19
CA PRO A 92 4.43 -5.44 -22.16
C PRO A 92 5.39 -5.31 -20.96
N ASP A 93 6.45 -4.50 -21.12
CA ASP A 93 7.51 -4.29 -20.10
C ASP A 93 6.99 -3.71 -18.77
N ILE A 94 5.79 -3.12 -18.76
CA ILE A 94 5.14 -2.66 -17.52
C ILE A 94 4.68 -3.81 -16.62
N TYR A 95 4.62 -5.02 -17.13
CA TYR A 95 4.24 -6.21 -16.38
C TYR A 95 5.47 -7.07 -16.09
N VAL A 96 5.67 -7.39 -14.84
CA VAL A 96 6.74 -8.30 -14.38
C VAL A 96 6.14 -9.49 -13.65
N SER A 97 6.93 -10.59 -13.55
CA SER A 97 6.51 -11.76 -12.77
C SER A 97 6.17 -11.35 -11.32
N THR A 98 5.14 -11.96 -10.75
CA THR A 98 4.78 -11.76 -9.34
C THR A 98 5.88 -12.19 -8.36
N ASP A 99 6.83 -13.00 -8.80
CA ASP A 99 7.99 -13.45 -8.01
C ASP A 99 9.22 -12.55 -8.18
N SER A 100 9.13 -11.51 -9.04
CA SER A 100 10.23 -10.56 -9.24
C SER A 100 10.47 -9.70 -7.99
N VAL A 101 11.70 -9.23 -7.83
CA VAL A 101 12.06 -8.29 -6.75
C VAL A 101 11.16 -7.06 -6.78
N ARG A 102 10.86 -6.54 -7.99
CA ARG A 102 10.03 -5.36 -8.18
C ARG A 102 8.58 -5.55 -7.71
N ALA A 103 8.03 -6.77 -7.84
CA ALA A 103 6.69 -7.09 -7.38
C ALA A 103 6.59 -7.28 -5.85
N ASN A 104 7.72 -7.37 -5.16
CA ASN A 104 7.81 -7.65 -3.74
C ASN A 104 8.40 -6.45 -2.98
N LYS A 105 7.67 -5.31 -3.04
CA LYS A 105 8.01 -4.11 -2.29
C LYS A 105 8.01 -4.42 -0.79
N PRO A 106 9.07 -4.02 -0.05
CA PRO A 106 9.05 -4.11 1.41
C PRO A 106 7.95 -3.23 2.02
N ASP A 107 7.50 -3.56 3.23
CA ASP A 107 6.48 -2.80 3.93
C ASP A 107 6.92 -1.35 4.20
N GLY A 108 5.99 -0.41 4.02
CA GLY A 108 6.20 1.01 4.27
C GLY A 108 6.31 1.85 2.99
N ASP A 109 6.17 3.18 3.16
CA ASP A 109 6.03 4.14 2.06
C ASP A 109 7.37 4.69 1.54
N TYR A 110 8.47 4.42 2.25
CA TYR A 110 9.78 5.03 1.98
C TYR A 110 10.72 4.12 1.21
N TRP A 111 10.19 3.30 0.31
CA TRP A 111 10.95 2.43 -0.56
C TRP A 111 10.84 2.87 -2.01
N GLU A 112 11.99 3.01 -2.66
CA GLU A 112 12.12 3.31 -4.07
C GLU A 112 12.78 2.13 -4.79
N TYR A 113 12.26 1.77 -5.96
CA TYR A 113 12.86 0.70 -6.75
C TYR A 113 14.00 1.26 -7.61
N ASP A 114 15.20 0.74 -7.39
CA ASP A 114 16.37 1.04 -8.24
C ASP A 114 16.49 0.02 -9.37
N SER A 115 16.15 0.45 -10.58
CA SER A 115 16.21 -0.38 -11.79
C SER A 115 17.62 -0.77 -12.22
N ASN A 116 18.66 -0.09 -11.75
CA ASN A 116 20.04 -0.41 -12.10
C ASN A 116 20.58 -1.58 -11.28
N THR A 117 20.12 -1.69 -10.03
CA THR A 117 20.53 -2.75 -9.10
C THR A 117 19.51 -3.86 -8.94
N ASP A 118 18.29 -3.69 -9.53
CA ASP A 118 17.15 -4.56 -9.36
C ASP A 118 16.80 -4.78 -7.87
N GLN A 119 16.77 -3.69 -7.09
CA GLN A 119 16.53 -3.75 -5.64
C GLN A 119 15.62 -2.61 -5.17
N TRP A 120 14.93 -2.85 -4.07
CA TRP A 120 14.25 -1.82 -3.31
C TRP A 120 15.26 -1.14 -2.37
N VAL A 121 15.38 0.17 -2.48
CA VAL A 121 16.26 1.00 -1.65
C VAL A 121 15.41 1.91 -0.77
N ALA A 122 15.69 1.89 0.53
CA ALA A 122 14.96 2.74 1.46
C ALA A 122 15.42 4.21 1.35
N ASN A 123 14.47 5.13 1.18
CA ASN A 123 14.71 6.57 1.28
C ASN A 123 14.80 6.99 2.75
N VAL A 124 15.96 6.70 3.35
CA VAL A 124 16.24 6.96 4.77
C VAL A 124 16.13 8.43 5.12
N LEU A 125 16.53 9.32 4.21
CA LEU A 125 16.49 10.77 4.46
C LEU A 125 15.06 11.28 4.57
N GLU A 126 14.19 10.88 3.66
CA GLU A 126 12.79 11.32 3.67
C GLU A 126 12.03 10.73 4.87
N TYR A 127 12.31 9.47 5.22
CA TYR A 127 11.74 8.88 6.43
C TYR A 127 12.17 9.61 7.70
N LYS A 128 13.47 9.95 7.84
CA LYS A 128 13.95 10.76 8.98
C LYS A 128 13.25 12.11 9.05
N LYS A 129 13.10 12.78 7.92
CA LYS A 129 12.42 14.06 7.85
C LYS A 129 10.98 13.92 8.34
N HIS A 130 10.22 12.94 7.83
CA HIS A 130 8.85 12.68 8.28
C HIS A 130 8.76 12.35 9.78
N LEU A 131 9.68 11.55 10.32
CA LEU A 131 9.75 11.30 11.76
C LEU A 131 9.89 12.61 12.55
N ILE A 132 10.80 13.48 12.15
CA ILE A 132 11.13 14.72 12.87
C ILE A 132 10.06 15.79 12.72
N THR A 133 9.46 15.94 11.52
CA THR A 133 8.51 17.03 11.24
C THR A 133 7.07 16.70 11.63
N ASP A 134 6.69 15.42 11.55
CA ASP A 134 5.28 15.03 11.66
C ASP A 134 5.02 14.03 12.78
N LEU A 135 5.64 12.84 12.72
CA LEU A 135 5.26 11.75 13.62
C LEU A 135 5.65 12.02 15.08
N ILE A 136 6.90 12.38 15.33
CA ILE A 136 7.38 12.62 16.71
C ILE A 136 6.69 13.82 17.37
N PRO A 137 6.50 14.97 16.70
CA PRO A 137 5.77 16.10 17.28
C PRO A 137 4.32 15.76 17.66
N ASN A 138 3.62 15.04 16.81
CA ASN A 138 2.22 14.65 17.07
C ASN A 138 2.11 13.72 18.28
N GLU A 139 2.92 12.65 18.31
CA GLU A 139 2.92 11.70 19.42
C GLU A 139 3.46 12.32 20.72
N TRP A 140 4.43 13.22 20.61
CA TRP A 140 4.95 13.95 21.76
C TRP A 140 3.86 14.81 22.42
N ASN A 141 3.05 15.53 21.64
CA ASN A 141 1.92 16.28 22.15
C ASN A 141 0.88 15.36 22.81
N ALA A 142 0.63 14.18 22.23
CA ALA A 142 -0.28 13.19 22.81
C ALA A 142 0.20 12.69 24.19
N LYS A 143 1.52 12.54 24.40
CA LYS A 143 2.08 12.14 25.70
C LYS A 143 1.78 13.17 26.80
N PHE A 144 1.74 14.48 26.49
CA PHE A 144 1.36 15.52 27.46
C PHE A 144 -0.14 15.51 27.79
N ALA A 145 -0.96 14.97 26.92
CA ALA A 145 -2.39 14.81 27.15
C ALA A 145 -2.73 13.51 27.91
N LYS A 146 -1.76 12.63 28.16
CA LYS A 146 -1.98 11.41 28.93
C LYS A 146 -2.04 11.72 30.42
N GLU A 147 -3.17 11.38 31.03
CA GLU A 147 -3.37 11.60 32.46
C GLU A 147 -2.49 10.70 33.35
N PHE A 148 -2.22 11.17 34.56
CA PHE A 148 -1.62 10.40 35.63
C PHE A 148 -2.45 10.52 36.91
N GLU A 149 -2.41 9.48 37.73
CA GLU A 149 -3.12 9.45 39.01
C GLU A 149 -2.19 9.92 40.16
N PHE A 150 -2.75 10.76 41.03
CA PHE A 150 -2.13 11.10 42.30
C PHE A 150 -3.21 11.19 43.38
N ASN A 151 -3.11 10.31 44.38
CA ASN A 151 -4.03 10.22 45.53
C ASN A 151 -5.52 10.07 45.13
N GLY A 152 -5.81 9.27 44.09
CA GLY A 152 -7.18 9.02 43.62
C GLY A 152 -7.73 10.10 42.72
N PHE A 153 -6.95 11.10 42.34
CA PHE A 153 -7.31 12.16 41.39
C PHE A 153 -6.45 12.09 40.14
N TYR A 154 -7.00 12.52 39.00
CA TYR A 154 -6.38 12.40 37.69
C TYR A 154 -5.99 13.75 37.11
N TYR A 155 -4.73 13.91 36.74
CA TYR A 155 -4.17 15.17 36.30
C TYR A 155 -3.45 15.03 34.96
N LEU A 156 -3.32 16.15 34.23
CA LEU A 156 -2.60 16.17 32.96
C LEU A 156 -1.24 16.88 33.12
N PRO A 157 -0.16 16.32 32.59
CA PRO A 157 1.16 16.99 32.60
C PRO A 157 1.13 18.38 31.94
N SER A 158 0.26 18.60 30.95
CA SER A 158 0.06 19.89 30.29
C SER A 158 -0.44 21.01 31.22
N TRP A 159 -1.01 20.67 32.38
CA TRP A 159 -1.47 21.65 33.37
C TRP A 159 -0.37 22.20 34.29
N LYS A 160 0.90 21.77 34.11
CA LYS A 160 2.00 22.17 34.99
C LYS A 160 2.13 23.69 35.18
N THR A 161 1.95 24.48 34.11
CA THR A 161 2.05 25.94 34.19
C THR A 161 0.96 26.52 35.08
N LEU A 162 -0.29 26.14 34.86
CA LEU A 162 -1.42 26.55 35.71
C LEU A 162 -1.21 26.20 37.19
N TYR A 163 -0.71 25.00 37.45
CA TYR A 163 -0.50 24.53 38.81
C TYR A 163 0.67 25.24 39.52
N ASN A 164 1.69 25.67 38.78
CA ASN A 164 2.72 26.55 39.31
C ASN A 164 2.19 27.91 39.77
N GLU A 165 1.21 28.47 39.01
CA GLU A 165 0.56 29.70 39.39
C GLU A 165 -0.27 29.53 40.68
N ILE A 166 -1.03 28.45 40.80
CA ILE A 166 -1.81 28.11 41.98
C ILE A 166 -0.85 27.88 43.19
N TYR A 167 0.25 27.15 42.96
CA TYR A 167 1.26 26.95 44.03
C TYR A 167 1.85 28.27 44.52
N THR A 168 2.08 29.22 43.63
CA THR A 168 2.59 30.57 44.02
C THR A 168 1.61 31.26 44.93
N MET A 169 0.29 31.21 44.66
CA MET A 169 -0.70 31.77 45.57
C MET A 169 -0.73 31.12 46.96
N LEU A 170 -0.55 29.79 47.01
CA LEU A 170 -0.46 29.04 48.26
C LEU A 170 0.86 29.30 49.00
N ARG A 171 1.98 29.42 48.28
CA ARG A 171 3.30 29.71 48.81
C ARG A 171 3.37 31.09 49.50
N ASP A 172 2.74 32.07 48.85
CA ASP A 172 2.80 33.44 49.28
C ASP A 172 1.65 33.78 50.26
N ASP A 173 1.04 32.75 50.85
CA ASP A 173 -0.03 32.82 51.85
C ASP A 173 -1.26 33.65 51.42
N ILE A 174 -1.47 33.81 50.11
CA ILE A 174 -2.67 34.47 49.54
C ILE A 174 -3.92 33.63 49.82
N ARG A 175 -3.74 32.29 49.91
CA ARG A 175 -4.79 31.32 50.26
C ARG A 175 -4.18 30.17 51.05
N GLU A 176 -4.91 29.63 52.03
CA GLU A 176 -4.50 28.43 52.78
C GLU A 176 -4.70 27.15 51.99
N ASN A 177 -5.80 27.10 51.22
CA ASN A 177 -6.19 25.95 50.44
C ASN A 177 -6.74 26.37 49.08
N TYR A 178 -6.65 25.48 48.08
CA TYR A 178 -7.23 25.65 46.76
C TYR A 178 -8.03 24.42 46.36
N ARG A 179 -9.23 24.66 45.78
CA ARG A 179 -10.09 23.57 45.26
C ARG A 179 -9.76 23.30 43.79
N LEU A 180 -8.99 22.23 43.56
CA LEU A 180 -8.66 21.77 42.21
C LEU A 180 -9.77 20.90 41.66
N ARG A 181 -10.03 21.03 40.35
CA ARG A 181 -10.79 20.07 39.56
C ARG A 181 -9.83 19.18 38.83
N ASP A 182 -9.99 17.86 38.94
CA ASP A 182 -9.20 16.90 38.20
C ASP A 182 -9.73 16.68 36.76
N ASN A 183 -9.08 15.81 35.99
CA ASN A 183 -9.48 15.50 34.61
C ASN A 183 -10.82 14.75 34.53
N HIS A 184 -11.25 14.09 35.59
CA HIS A 184 -12.54 13.38 35.70
C HIS A 184 -13.62 14.22 36.36
N SER A 185 -13.43 15.54 36.45
CA SER A 185 -14.39 16.49 37.02
C SER A 185 -14.64 16.33 38.53
N GLN A 186 -13.77 15.61 39.22
CA GLN A 186 -13.79 15.52 40.68
C GLN A 186 -13.05 16.71 41.27
N TYR A 187 -13.37 17.03 42.54
CA TYR A 187 -12.74 18.15 43.23
C TYR A 187 -11.88 17.66 44.39
N ASN A 188 -10.64 18.09 44.36
CA ASN A 188 -9.68 17.90 45.42
C ASN A 188 -9.37 19.25 46.14
N VAL A 189 -9.28 19.24 47.46
CA VAL A 189 -8.83 20.42 48.22
C VAL A 189 -7.35 20.21 48.54
N VAL A 190 -6.50 21.05 48.00
CA VAL A 190 -5.06 20.97 48.12
C VAL A 190 -4.51 22.13 48.93
N ASP A 191 -3.61 21.81 49.86
CA ASP A 191 -2.76 22.77 50.54
C ASP A 191 -1.42 22.96 49.80
N LYS A 192 -0.57 23.81 50.34
CA LYS A 192 0.78 24.10 49.81
C LYS A 192 1.62 22.84 49.59
N ASN A 193 1.58 21.88 50.53
CA ASN A 193 2.42 20.68 50.45
C ASN A 193 1.90 19.70 49.40
N SER A 194 0.59 19.47 49.39
CA SER A 194 -0.07 18.62 48.37
C SER A 194 0.15 19.18 46.97
N MET A 195 0.03 20.49 46.77
CA MET A 195 0.28 21.13 45.49
C MET A 195 1.73 20.96 45.01
N LYS A 196 2.70 21.13 45.96
CA LYS A 196 4.12 20.92 45.66
C LYS A 196 4.40 19.49 45.20
N LEU A 197 3.78 18.50 45.82
CA LEU A 197 3.91 17.08 45.42
C LEU A 197 3.32 16.81 44.04
N ILE A 198 2.12 17.33 43.75
CA ILE A 198 1.48 17.21 42.41
C ILE A 198 2.39 17.81 41.33
N ILE A 199 2.93 19.01 41.57
CA ILE A 199 3.83 19.67 40.61
C ILE A 199 5.12 18.90 40.45
N SER A 200 5.68 18.32 41.53
CA SER A 200 6.87 17.47 41.46
C SER A 200 6.62 16.25 40.56
N CYS A 201 5.51 15.53 40.76
CA CYS A 201 5.12 14.42 39.91
C CYS A 201 4.94 14.85 38.43
N MET A 202 4.29 15.99 38.19
CA MET A 202 4.17 16.56 36.85
C MET A 202 5.54 16.85 36.23
N SER A 203 6.46 17.43 37.03
CA SER A 203 7.82 17.74 36.57
C SER A 203 8.56 16.47 36.14
N ASP A 204 8.54 15.44 36.97
CA ASP A 204 9.20 14.18 36.68
C ASP A 204 8.69 13.53 35.38
N ILE A 205 7.36 13.59 35.17
CA ILE A 205 6.71 13.07 33.94
C ILE A 205 7.12 13.91 32.72
N VAL A 206 7.04 15.23 32.84
CA VAL A 206 7.41 16.18 31.78
C VAL A 206 8.86 16.01 31.39
N ASP A 207 9.77 15.98 32.38
CA ASP A 207 11.21 15.83 32.17
C ASP A 207 11.53 14.49 31.51
N LYS A 208 10.85 13.41 31.89
CA LYS A 208 10.97 12.11 31.22
C LYS A 208 10.52 12.17 29.77
N ILE A 209 9.37 12.81 29.47
CA ILE A 209 8.88 12.97 28.10
C ILE A 209 9.90 13.73 27.24
N TYR A 210 10.52 14.78 27.79
CA TYR A 210 11.56 15.55 27.09
C TYR A 210 12.83 14.75 26.85
N LEU A 211 13.33 14.03 27.87
CA LEU A 211 14.53 13.20 27.75
C LEU A 211 14.33 12.06 26.75
N ASP A 212 13.23 11.34 26.85
CA ASP A 212 12.90 10.25 25.91
C ASP A 212 12.85 10.74 24.44
N LYS A 213 12.35 11.96 24.21
CA LYS A 213 12.35 12.59 22.88
C LYS A 213 13.76 12.95 22.43
N GLN A 214 14.57 13.55 23.33
CA GLN A 214 15.94 13.95 23.03
C GLN A 214 16.80 12.72 22.68
N ASP A 215 16.71 11.66 23.47
CA ASP A 215 17.40 10.40 23.21
C ASP A 215 17.04 9.80 21.85
N LEU A 216 15.75 9.86 21.47
CA LEU A 216 15.31 9.42 20.15
C LEU A 216 15.93 10.28 19.05
N TYR A 217 15.90 11.61 19.16
CA TYR A 217 16.50 12.50 18.16
C TYR A 217 18.01 12.27 18.01
N ASP A 218 18.74 12.12 19.09
CA ASP A 218 20.18 11.85 19.08
C ASP A 218 20.50 10.50 18.40
N TYR A 219 19.63 9.52 18.57
CA TYR A 219 19.73 8.24 17.88
C TYR A 219 19.44 8.38 16.38
N LEU A 220 18.35 9.06 16.00
CA LEU A 220 17.95 9.25 14.60
C LEU A 220 19.03 9.98 13.81
N LEU A 221 19.69 10.97 14.39
CA LEU A 221 20.77 11.73 13.71
C LEU A 221 21.96 10.84 13.33
N LYS A 222 22.26 9.82 14.14
CA LYS A 222 23.42 8.92 13.96
C LYS A 222 23.11 7.69 13.11
N GLN A 223 21.83 7.33 12.96
CA GLN A 223 21.41 6.09 12.30
C GLN A 223 21.07 6.32 10.83
N ASN A 224 21.59 5.45 9.93
CA ASN A 224 21.30 5.44 8.48
C ASN A 224 20.67 4.13 8.00
N ASP A 225 20.25 3.26 8.89
CA ASP A 225 19.57 2.00 8.60
C ASP A 225 18.07 2.19 8.83
N TYR A 226 17.27 2.01 7.78
CA TYR A 226 15.81 2.20 7.80
C TYR A 226 15.14 1.34 8.87
N ASN A 227 15.45 0.05 8.93
CA ASN A 227 14.81 -0.87 9.87
C ASN A 227 15.11 -0.53 11.34
N LYS A 228 16.33 -0.02 11.60
CA LYS A 228 16.71 0.44 12.94
C LYS A 228 16.00 1.74 13.32
N LEU A 229 15.73 2.63 12.35
CA LEU A 229 14.94 3.84 12.58
C LEU A 229 13.49 3.51 12.93
N VAL A 230 12.86 2.61 12.16
CA VAL A 230 11.50 2.12 12.43
C VAL A 230 11.41 1.54 13.83
N LYS A 231 12.31 0.61 14.16
CA LYS A 231 12.35 -0.04 15.50
C LYS A 231 12.56 0.94 16.64
N ALA A 232 13.42 1.95 16.44
CA ALA A 232 13.67 2.97 17.47
C ALA A 232 12.40 3.80 17.73
N TYR A 233 11.70 4.22 16.67
CA TYR A 233 10.45 4.97 16.79
C TYR A 233 9.35 4.14 17.46
N GLU A 234 9.13 2.89 17.03
CA GLU A 234 8.16 1.98 17.65
C GLU A 234 8.46 1.73 19.15
N THR A 235 9.74 1.65 19.50
CA THR A 235 10.15 1.48 20.90
C THR A 235 9.84 2.74 21.72
N TRP A 236 10.06 3.90 21.15
CA TRP A 236 9.74 5.18 21.77
C TRP A 236 8.24 5.39 21.96
N LEU A 237 7.40 4.95 21.02
CA LEU A 237 5.94 5.01 21.16
C LEU A 237 5.42 4.26 22.39
N LYS A 238 6.09 3.18 22.78
CA LYS A 238 5.69 2.32 23.93
C LYS A 238 6.12 2.85 25.29
N LYS A 239 7.00 3.83 25.35
CA LYS A 239 7.41 4.51 26.58
C LYS A 239 6.40 5.57 27.03
#